data_9d2f97e4d47fed37ffaaad07b1c06ee4
#
_entry.id   9d2f97e4d47fed37ffaaad07b1c06ee4
#
_cell.length_a   1.000
_cell.length_b   1.000
_cell.length_c   1.000
_cell.angle_alpha   90.00
_cell.angle_beta   90.00
_cell.angle_gamma   90.00
#
_symmetry.space_group_name_H-M   'P 1'
#
loop_
_entity.id
_entity.type
_entity.pdbx_description
1 polymer ?
#
loop_
_entity_poly.entity_id
_entity_poly.type
_entity_poly.pdbx_seq_one_letter_code
_entity_poly.pdbx_strand_id
1 'polypeptide(L)'
;MAARPDYYKILGVGKGASDEEIKKAYRKLARKYHPDRNPGDKQAEERFKEISQAHDVLSDAEKRKDYDRGTGPFGGFNAPSGGFDPGAFAGGFGDILSDILGRAGGAGRDRAGGARTRAPQRGRDLETEVSLSFDQAVNGAQVPLAIPTSAPCPTCHGTGAKPGTTPKVCPVCNGRGVESESQGIFSISQPCSRCQGAGTIIEDPCPTCGGSGAQRTVKRMRVNIPAGVRDGSRIRLAGKGESGPHGAEPGDLYVITRVQESPVFKRTGDNLEVEVPLTIPEAVRGAVVEVPTLNGSKRLRVAPGTKHGTVQRLRGEGPARLNGKGRGDIHYRFVIDVPSSLSPEQQDAVDKLSQVMNGNPRADLFAKAGAQTGAGSGA
;
A
#
# COMPACT_ATOMS: atom_id res chain seq x y z
N MET A 1 42.68 -4.29 25.20
CA MET A 1 42.18 -3.19 24.31
C MET A 1 41.73 -3.83 23.03
N ALA A 2 40.39 -3.95 22.79
CA ALA A 2 39.85 -4.46 21.56
C ALA A 2 40.15 -3.44 20.45
N ALA A 3 40.85 -3.85 19.40
CA ALA A 3 41.16 -3.01 18.25
C ALA A 3 39.88 -2.62 17.54
N ARG A 4 39.72 -1.34 17.16
CA ARG A 4 38.61 -0.85 16.40
C ARG A 4 38.44 -1.67 15.12
N PRO A 5 37.23 -2.13 14.79
CA PRO A 5 36.96 -2.83 13.53
C PRO A 5 37.21 -1.89 12.35
N ASP A 6 38.06 -2.32 11.41
CA ASP A 6 38.32 -1.56 10.18
C ASP A 6 37.23 -1.84 9.15
N TYR A 7 36.26 -0.94 9.07
CA TYR A 7 35.09 -1.08 8.17
C TYR A 7 35.45 -1.15 6.68
N TYR A 8 36.56 -0.49 6.28
CA TYR A 8 37.06 -0.59 4.91
C TYR A 8 37.59 -2.00 4.60
N LYS A 9 38.28 -2.63 5.55
CA LYS A 9 38.73 -4.02 5.42
C LYS A 9 37.58 -5.01 5.45
N ILE A 10 36.54 -4.78 6.26
CA ILE A 10 35.37 -5.64 6.33
C ILE A 10 34.62 -5.66 4.95
N LEU A 11 34.52 -4.54 4.29
CA LEU A 11 33.92 -4.47 2.94
C LEU A 11 34.93 -4.83 1.83
N GLY A 12 36.22 -4.91 2.14
CA GLY A 12 37.26 -5.21 1.15
C GLY A 12 37.49 -4.06 0.15
N VAL A 13 37.33 -2.81 0.60
CA VAL A 13 37.54 -1.60 -0.20
C VAL A 13 38.65 -0.72 0.40
N GLY A 14 39.24 0.15 -0.40
CA GLY A 14 40.22 1.13 0.05
C GLY A 14 39.61 2.29 0.82
N LYS A 15 40.38 2.99 1.67
CA LYS A 15 39.91 4.17 2.43
C LYS A 15 39.45 5.32 1.54
N GLY A 16 39.88 5.38 0.27
CA GLY A 16 39.47 6.36 -0.71
C GLY A 16 38.33 5.91 -1.65
N ALA A 17 37.70 4.74 -1.36
CA ALA A 17 36.65 4.22 -2.23
C ALA A 17 35.45 5.15 -2.35
N SER A 18 34.90 5.23 -3.57
CA SER A 18 33.69 5.97 -3.87
C SER A 18 32.47 5.31 -3.27
N ASP A 19 31.38 6.08 -3.10
CA ASP A 19 30.09 5.56 -2.58
C ASP A 19 29.51 4.45 -3.47
N GLU A 20 29.79 4.48 -4.76
CA GLU A 20 29.38 3.42 -5.70
C GLU A 20 30.17 2.12 -5.47
N GLU A 21 31.46 2.22 -5.21
CA GLU A 21 32.31 1.07 -4.90
C GLU A 21 31.92 0.43 -3.57
N ILE A 22 31.64 1.23 -2.55
CA ILE A 22 31.14 0.78 -1.25
C ILE A 22 29.82 0.02 -1.41
N LYS A 23 28.86 0.59 -2.14
CA LYS A 23 27.56 -0.05 -2.44
C LYS A 23 27.71 -1.34 -3.25
N LYS A 24 28.65 -1.38 -4.19
CA LYS A 24 28.92 -2.57 -5.01
C LYS A 24 29.54 -3.69 -4.18
N ALA A 25 30.50 -3.36 -3.33
CA ALA A 25 31.14 -4.31 -2.41
C ALA A 25 30.11 -4.89 -1.42
N TYR A 26 29.31 -4.02 -0.79
CA TYR A 26 28.23 -4.43 0.09
C TYR A 26 27.28 -5.41 -0.58
N ARG A 27 26.73 -5.08 -1.76
CA ARG A 27 25.80 -5.96 -2.48
C ARG A 27 26.39 -7.33 -2.79
N LYS A 28 27.69 -7.39 -3.10
CA LYS A 28 28.39 -8.66 -3.37
C LYS A 28 28.50 -9.52 -2.10
N LEU A 29 28.89 -8.91 -0.98
CA LEU A 29 29.07 -9.60 0.28
C LEU A 29 27.75 -9.97 0.94
N ALA A 30 26.74 -9.09 0.89
CA ALA A 30 25.40 -9.34 1.40
C ALA A 30 24.73 -10.53 0.70
N ARG A 31 24.89 -10.66 -0.62
CA ARG A 31 24.39 -11.84 -1.35
C ARG A 31 25.14 -13.14 -0.99
N LYS A 32 26.41 -13.04 -0.62
CA LYS A 32 27.21 -14.21 -0.25
C LYS A 32 26.84 -14.73 1.14
N TYR A 33 26.64 -13.83 2.10
CA TYR A 33 26.37 -14.15 3.50
C TYR A 33 24.90 -13.98 3.92
N HIS A 34 23.97 -13.90 2.94
CA HIS A 34 22.55 -13.75 3.21
C HIS A 34 22.02 -14.95 4.02
N PRO A 35 21.20 -14.72 5.09
CA PRO A 35 20.67 -15.80 5.92
C PRO A 35 19.83 -16.80 5.13
N ASP A 36 19.06 -16.36 4.09
CA ASP A 36 18.28 -17.27 3.24
C ASP A 36 19.15 -18.21 2.38
N ARG A 37 20.38 -17.82 2.10
CA ARG A 37 21.31 -18.65 1.33
C ARG A 37 22.22 -19.53 2.20
N ASN A 38 22.35 -19.18 3.46
CA ASN A 38 23.18 -19.89 4.46
C ASN A 38 22.34 -20.17 5.71
N PRO A 39 21.25 -20.94 5.62
CA PRO A 39 20.38 -21.18 6.77
C PRO A 39 21.11 -21.98 7.84
N GLY A 40 21.13 -21.45 9.06
CA GLY A 40 21.76 -22.09 10.21
C GLY A 40 23.28 -21.91 10.36
N ASP A 41 23.94 -21.19 9.45
CA ASP A 41 25.38 -20.87 9.57
C ASP A 41 25.59 -19.61 10.41
N LYS A 42 25.95 -19.81 11.68
CA LYS A 42 26.23 -18.70 12.63
C LYS A 42 27.39 -17.81 12.19
N GLN A 43 28.40 -18.36 11.50
CA GLN A 43 29.52 -17.58 11.02
C GLN A 43 29.11 -16.67 9.85
N ALA A 44 28.22 -17.15 8.96
CA ALA A 44 27.68 -16.33 7.90
C ALA A 44 26.80 -15.21 8.46
N GLU A 45 26.02 -15.46 9.52
CA GLU A 45 25.19 -14.47 10.19
C GLU A 45 26.02 -13.38 10.88
N GLU A 46 27.08 -13.74 11.60
CA GLU A 46 28.02 -12.79 12.22
C GLU A 46 28.69 -11.91 11.16
N ARG A 47 29.16 -12.52 10.07
CA ARG A 47 29.78 -11.80 8.95
C ARG A 47 28.79 -10.86 8.28
N PHE A 48 27.53 -11.26 8.12
CA PHE A 48 26.49 -10.40 7.58
C PHE A 48 26.21 -9.17 8.46
N LYS A 49 26.20 -9.35 9.78
CA LYS A 49 26.09 -8.26 10.76
C LYS A 49 27.26 -7.25 10.64
N GLU A 50 28.50 -7.76 10.59
CA GLU A 50 29.69 -6.91 10.41
C GLU A 50 29.65 -6.12 9.10
N ILE A 51 29.28 -6.76 8.00
CA ILE A 51 29.16 -6.16 6.66
C ILE A 51 28.07 -5.07 6.63
N SER A 52 26.92 -5.33 7.26
CA SER A 52 25.82 -4.37 7.34
C SER A 52 26.21 -3.15 8.17
N GLN A 53 26.85 -3.35 9.31
CA GLN A 53 27.36 -2.28 10.17
C GLN A 53 28.43 -1.42 9.45
N ALA A 54 29.35 -2.06 8.73
CA ALA A 54 30.36 -1.35 7.95
C ALA A 54 29.76 -0.51 6.84
N HIS A 55 28.73 -1.02 6.16
CA HIS A 55 27.99 -0.28 5.12
C HIS A 55 27.23 0.91 5.70
N ASP A 56 26.52 0.74 6.83
CA ASP A 56 25.74 1.82 7.46
C ASP A 56 26.60 3.01 7.88
N VAL A 57 27.83 2.76 8.27
CA VAL A 57 28.79 3.83 8.64
C VAL A 57 29.41 4.46 7.40
N LEU A 58 29.82 3.67 6.40
CA LEU A 58 30.57 4.16 5.25
C LEU A 58 29.69 4.70 4.12
N SER A 59 28.38 4.38 4.08
CA SER A 59 27.45 4.89 3.07
C SER A 59 26.92 6.30 3.36
N ASP A 60 27.03 6.77 4.57
CA ASP A 60 26.64 8.11 4.99
C ASP A 60 27.88 9.01 5.10
N ALA A 61 27.87 10.12 4.35
CA ALA A 61 29.02 11.01 4.26
C ALA A 61 29.41 11.66 5.60
N GLU A 62 28.47 11.89 6.51
CA GLU A 62 28.75 12.46 7.85
C GLU A 62 29.32 11.38 8.76
N LYS A 63 28.70 10.22 8.84
CA LYS A 63 29.17 9.08 9.65
C LYS A 63 30.55 8.61 9.20
N ARG A 64 30.82 8.60 7.89
CA ARG A 64 32.12 8.26 7.32
C ARG A 64 33.20 9.26 7.75
N LYS A 65 32.91 10.56 7.70
CA LYS A 65 33.83 11.61 8.18
C LYS A 65 34.13 11.48 9.66
N ASP A 66 33.15 11.18 10.49
CA ASP A 66 33.28 11.00 11.92
C ASP A 66 34.09 9.74 12.25
N TYR A 67 33.85 8.66 11.51
CA TYR A 67 34.65 7.43 11.61
C TYR A 67 36.09 7.68 11.21
N ASP A 68 36.37 8.38 10.11
CA ASP A 68 37.72 8.70 9.62
C ASP A 68 38.47 9.68 10.54
N ARG A 69 37.75 10.61 11.21
CA ARG A 69 38.29 11.52 12.22
C ARG A 69 38.57 10.83 13.57
N GLY A 70 38.08 9.62 13.76
CA GLY A 70 38.21 8.94 15.04
C GLY A 70 37.28 9.40 16.16
N THR A 71 36.34 10.31 15.87
CA THR A 71 35.37 10.88 16.81
C THR A 71 34.01 10.23 16.76
N GLY A 72 33.86 9.08 16.11
CA GLY A 72 32.56 8.37 15.97
C GLY A 72 31.94 8.02 17.32
N PRO A 73 30.59 7.82 17.35
CA PRO A 73 29.78 7.64 18.58
C PRO A 73 30.16 6.47 19.46
N PHE A 74 31.14 5.65 19.06
CA PHE A 74 31.75 4.58 19.84
C PHE A 74 33.06 4.97 20.57
N GLY A 75 33.50 6.23 20.49
CA GLY A 75 34.75 6.70 21.07
C GLY A 75 34.67 7.22 22.51
N GLY A 76 33.49 7.27 23.14
CA GLY A 76 33.27 7.96 24.40
C GLY A 76 32.41 7.29 25.46
N PHE A 77 32.08 6.02 25.34
CA PHE A 77 31.33 5.31 26.39
C PHE A 77 32.26 4.41 27.22
N ASN A 78 32.75 4.95 28.35
CA ASN A 78 33.06 4.18 29.50
C ASN A 78 31.74 3.70 30.11
N ALA A 79 31.24 2.55 29.71
CA ALA A 79 30.10 1.91 30.37
C ALA A 79 30.61 1.02 31.49
N PRO A 80 30.09 1.16 32.74
CA PRO A 80 30.31 0.18 33.77
C PRO A 80 29.65 -1.14 33.38
N SER A 81 30.35 -2.22 33.63
CA SER A 81 29.99 -3.62 33.37
C SER A 81 28.58 -3.99 33.82
N GLY A 82 27.69 -4.26 32.86
CA GLY A 82 26.36 -4.84 33.09
C GLY A 82 25.88 -5.51 31.80
N GLY A 83 25.67 -6.81 31.88
CA GLY A 83 25.43 -7.82 30.85
C GLY A 83 24.65 -7.39 29.63
N PHE A 84 25.15 -7.75 28.49
CA PHE A 84 24.52 -7.64 27.16
C PHE A 84 23.59 -8.84 26.98
N ASP A 85 22.28 -8.56 26.87
CA ASP A 85 21.25 -9.56 26.54
C ASP A 85 21.12 -9.65 25.01
N PRO A 86 21.42 -10.81 24.37
CA PRO A 86 21.34 -10.97 22.93
C PRO A 86 19.91 -11.05 22.37
N GLY A 87 18.89 -11.11 23.22
CA GLY A 87 17.49 -11.31 22.81
C GLY A 87 16.74 -10.06 22.34
N ALA A 88 17.28 -8.85 22.60
CA ALA A 88 16.60 -7.58 22.25
C ALA A 88 16.85 -7.11 20.81
N PHE A 89 17.57 -7.89 19.98
CA PHE A 89 18.10 -7.42 18.68
C PHE A 89 17.23 -7.75 17.47
N ALA A 90 16.08 -8.42 17.64
CA ALA A 90 15.26 -8.92 16.53
C ALA A 90 14.14 -8.00 16.05
N GLY A 91 13.95 -6.82 16.64
CA GLY A 91 12.86 -5.93 16.27
C GLY A 91 13.21 -4.45 16.43
N GLY A 92 13.51 -3.75 15.35
CA GLY A 92 13.39 -2.30 15.31
C GLY A 92 14.66 -1.47 15.55
N PHE A 93 15.78 -1.76 14.86
CA PHE A 93 17.00 -0.96 14.95
C PHE A 93 16.86 0.48 14.42
N GLY A 94 15.84 0.76 13.62
CA GLY A 94 15.57 2.10 13.06
C GLY A 94 15.04 3.11 14.07
N ASP A 95 14.19 2.67 15.00
CA ASP A 95 13.51 3.56 15.94
C ASP A 95 14.37 3.97 17.14
N ILE A 96 15.23 3.08 17.62
CA ILE A 96 16.12 3.40 18.76
C ILE A 96 17.26 4.35 18.35
N LEU A 97 17.72 4.25 17.11
CA LEU A 97 18.78 5.13 16.61
C LEU A 97 18.28 6.54 16.31
N SER A 98 17.04 6.70 15.84
CA SER A 98 16.42 8.01 15.65
C SER A 98 16.13 8.73 16.97
N ASP A 99 15.81 8.01 18.02
CA ASP A 99 15.54 8.56 19.35
C ASP A 99 16.84 9.00 20.09
N ILE A 100 17.93 8.26 19.91
CA ILE A 100 19.25 8.59 20.46
C ILE A 100 19.92 9.74 19.67
N LEU A 101 19.79 9.78 18.35
CA LEU A 101 20.40 10.82 17.51
C LEU A 101 19.62 12.15 17.60
N GLY A 102 18.30 12.10 17.77
CA GLY A 102 17.48 13.28 18.05
C GLY A 102 17.80 13.93 19.41
N ARG A 103 18.37 13.15 20.32
CA ARG A 103 18.73 13.63 21.68
C ARG A 103 20.17 14.13 21.80
N ALA A 104 21.06 13.78 20.90
CA ALA A 104 22.48 14.13 20.94
C ALA A 104 22.85 15.42 20.17
N GLY A 105 21.98 15.94 19.32
CA GLY A 105 22.22 17.14 18.51
C GLY A 105 21.85 18.48 19.15
N GLY A 106 21.49 18.50 20.43
CA GLY A 106 20.98 19.70 21.11
C GLY A 106 21.66 20.05 22.43
N ALA A 107 22.97 19.98 22.53
CA ALA A 107 23.71 20.52 23.68
C ALA A 107 24.07 21.99 23.45
N GLY A 108 23.18 22.90 23.77
CA GLY A 108 23.49 24.34 23.78
C GLY A 108 22.27 25.19 24.04
N ARG A 109 22.12 25.57 25.32
CA ARG A 109 21.33 26.71 25.82
C ARG A 109 19.87 26.51 26.17
N ASP A 110 19.71 26.84 27.43
CA ASP A 110 18.60 27.41 28.18
C ASP A 110 17.74 26.46 29.00
N ARG A 111 18.17 26.42 30.28
CA ARG A 111 17.30 26.18 31.43
C ARG A 111 16.23 27.30 31.47
N ALA A 112 15.11 27.06 30.81
CA ALA A 112 13.86 27.69 31.19
C ALA A 112 12.81 26.58 31.19
N GLY A 113 12.20 26.32 32.36
CA GLY A 113 11.13 25.35 32.53
C GLY A 113 9.90 25.70 31.73
N GLY A 114 9.95 25.49 30.40
CA GLY A 114 8.80 25.57 29.51
C GLY A 114 8.07 24.24 29.56
N ALA A 115 6.83 24.26 30.08
CA ALA A 115 5.88 23.18 29.90
C ALA A 115 5.95 22.71 28.43
N ARG A 116 6.35 21.47 28.16
CA ARG A 116 6.24 20.87 26.83
C ARG A 116 4.78 20.88 26.48
N THR A 117 4.34 21.95 25.79
CA THR A 117 3.04 22.00 25.14
C THR A 117 2.99 20.79 24.21
N ARG A 118 2.05 19.89 24.48
CA ARG A 118 1.79 18.72 23.64
C ARG A 118 1.69 19.22 22.21
N ALA A 119 2.55 18.72 21.32
CA ALA A 119 2.51 19.11 19.92
C ALA A 119 1.06 18.97 19.40
N PRO A 120 0.55 19.96 18.67
CA PRO A 120 -0.83 19.96 18.21
C PRO A 120 -1.10 18.67 17.44
N GLN A 121 -2.00 17.86 17.96
CA GLN A 121 -2.30 16.54 17.43
C GLN A 121 -3.05 16.70 16.09
N ARG A 122 -2.48 16.18 15.01
CA ARG A 122 -3.11 16.18 13.68
C ARG A 122 -4.52 15.57 13.75
N GLY A 123 -5.43 16.09 12.94
CA GLY A 123 -6.76 15.55 12.77
C GLY A 123 -6.74 14.09 12.28
N ARG A 124 -7.81 13.35 12.56
CA ARG A 124 -7.94 11.96 12.14
C ARG A 124 -8.17 11.86 10.64
N ASP A 125 -7.63 10.81 10.05
CA ASP A 125 -7.93 10.46 8.68
C ASP A 125 -9.35 9.90 8.59
N LEU A 126 -10.03 10.17 7.48
CA LEU A 126 -11.37 9.69 7.17
C LEU A 126 -11.32 8.72 6.01
N GLU A 127 -12.20 7.72 6.04
CA GLU A 127 -12.40 6.80 4.92
C GLU A 127 -13.86 6.86 4.48
N THR A 128 -14.08 6.83 3.17
CA THR A 128 -15.42 6.81 2.58
C THR A 128 -15.42 5.95 1.32
N GLU A 129 -16.52 5.29 1.05
CA GLU A 129 -16.71 4.50 -0.16
C GLU A 129 -17.51 5.27 -1.20
N VAL A 130 -17.16 5.05 -2.46
CA VAL A 130 -17.84 5.65 -3.61
C VAL A 130 -18.17 4.56 -4.61
N SER A 131 -19.47 4.45 -4.95
CA SER A 131 -19.91 3.56 -6.01
C SER A 131 -19.80 4.26 -7.36
N LEU A 132 -19.15 3.58 -8.30
CA LEU A 132 -18.92 4.04 -9.67
C LEU A 132 -19.52 3.06 -10.65
N SER A 133 -20.12 3.56 -11.73
CA SER A 133 -20.40 2.70 -12.88
C SER A 133 -19.10 2.25 -13.55
N PHE A 134 -19.14 1.17 -14.34
CA PHE A 134 -17.99 0.70 -15.10
C PHE A 134 -17.41 1.81 -16.00
N ASP A 135 -18.28 2.55 -16.72
CA ASP A 135 -17.85 3.63 -17.60
C ASP A 135 -17.18 4.79 -16.86
N GLN A 136 -17.69 5.15 -15.69
CA GLN A 136 -17.07 6.16 -14.83
C GLN A 136 -15.70 5.71 -14.33
N ALA A 137 -15.53 4.44 -14.01
CA ALA A 137 -14.25 3.91 -13.57
C ALA A 137 -13.21 3.86 -14.70
N VAL A 138 -13.65 3.58 -15.93
CA VAL A 138 -12.77 3.51 -17.11
C VAL A 138 -12.35 4.89 -17.61
N ASN A 139 -13.32 5.82 -17.72
CA ASN A 139 -13.09 7.15 -18.30
C ASN A 139 -12.68 8.20 -17.27
N GLY A 140 -12.84 7.88 -15.98
CA GLY A 140 -12.75 8.85 -14.89
C GLY A 140 -14.04 9.64 -14.73
N ALA A 141 -14.26 10.14 -13.53
CA ALA A 141 -15.46 10.90 -13.22
C ALA A 141 -15.22 11.92 -12.11
N GLN A 142 -16.05 12.94 -12.08
CA GLN A 142 -16.13 13.84 -10.94
C GLN A 142 -17.38 13.49 -10.13
N VAL A 143 -17.16 13.04 -8.88
CA VAL A 143 -18.24 12.54 -8.02
C VAL A 143 -18.44 13.48 -6.83
N PRO A 144 -19.67 13.92 -6.54
CA PRO A 144 -19.98 14.68 -5.34
C PRO A 144 -19.98 13.74 -4.13
N LEU A 145 -19.25 14.11 -3.08
CA LEU A 145 -19.21 13.41 -1.80
C LEU A 145 -19.77 14.28 -0.69
N ALA A 146 -20.53 13.67 0.20
CA ALA A 146 -21.02 14.26 1.44
C ALA A 146 -20.41 13.49 2.62
N ILE A 147 -19.44 14.11 3.29
CA ILE A 147 -18.65 13.46 4.33
C ILE A 147 -19.04 14.05 5.68
N PRO A 148 -19.52 13.22 6.62
CA PRO A 148 -19.71 13.67 7.98
C PRO A 148 -18.33 13.93 8.61
N THR A 149 -18.09 15.14 9.03
CA THR A 149 -16.83 15.57 9.65
C THR A 149 -17.10 16.40 10.89
N SER A 150 -16.10 16.54 11.71
CA SER A 150 -16.12 17.43 12.87
C SER A 150 -15.45 18.75 12.49
N ALA A 151 -16.14 19.85 12.64
CA ALA A 151 -15.60 21.20 12.42
C ALA A 151 -15.53 21.95 13.74
N PRO A 152 -14.63 22.92 13.89
CA PRO A 152 -14.62 23.80 15.06
C PRO A 152 -15.98 24.47 15.23
N CYS A 153 -16.48 24.50 16.45
CA CYS A 153 -17.75 25.16 16.76
C CYS A 153 -17.70 26.64 16.36
N PRO A 154 -18.65 27.15 15.56
CA PRO A 154 -18.63 28.53 15.09
C PRO A 154 -18.79 29.56 16.24
N THR A 155 -19.38 29.16 17.34
CA THR A 155 -19.65 30.05 18.50
C THR A 155 -18.43 30.21 19.41
N CYS A 156 -17.71 29.14 19.69
CA CYS A 156 -16.54 29.17 20.59
C CYS A 156 -15.20 29.01 19.86
N HIS A 157 -15.22 28.87 18.55
CA HIS A 157 -14.01 28.69 17.70
C HIS A 157 -13.06 27.58 18.17
N GLY A 158 -13.61 26.50 18.70
CA GLY A 158 -12.85 25.35 19.16
C GLY A 158 -12.47 25.33 20.64
N THR A 159 -12.70 26.40 21.40
CA THR A 159 -12.35 26.49 22.84
C THR A 159 -13.24 25.62 23.72
N GLY A 160 -14.48 25.35 23.32
CA GLY A 160 -15.49 24.68 24.12
C GLY A 160 -16.09 25.56 25.22
N ALA A 161 -15.54 26.74 25.48
CA ALA A 161 -16.04 27.66 26.50
C ALA A 161 -17.07 28.64 25.92
N LYS A 162 -17.95 29.16 26.77
CA LYS A 162 -18.91 30.21 26.39
C LYS A 162 -18.18 31.46 25.87
N PRO A 163 -18.69 32.11 24.80
CA PRO A 163 -18.09 33.36 24.32
C PRO A 163 -17.88 34.38 25.44
N GLY A 164 -16.67 34.94 25.55
CA GLY A 164 -16.25 35.84 26.61
C GLY A 164 -15.64 35.15 27.83
N THR A 165 -15.62 33.82 27.88
CA THR A 165 -14.91 33.06 28.92
C THR A 165 -13.77 32.26 28.31
N THR A 166 -12.73 31.97 29.09
CA THR A 166 -11.59 31.14 28.65
C THR A 166 -11.46 29.87 29.47
N PRO A 167 -11.07 28.75 28.88
CA PRO A 167 -10.77 27.54 29.63
C PRO A 167 -9.67 27.82 30.66
N LYS A 168 -9.86 27.40 31.91
CA LYS A 168 -8.88 27.53 32.99
C LYS A 168 -7.93 26.34 33.00
N VAL A 169 -6.68 26.59 33.35
CA VAL A 169 -5.70 25.51 33.53
C VAL A 169 -6.15 24.64 34.70
N CYS A 170 -6.12 23.32 34.51
CA CYS A 170 -6.51 22.39 35.57
C CYS A 170 -5.54 22.52 36.77
N PRO A 171 -6.03 22.82 37.98
CA PRO A 171 -5.15 23.02 39.14
C PRO A 171 -4.53 21.73 39.67
N VAL A 172 -5.09 20.57 39.32
CA VAL A 172 -4.58 19.26 39.77
C VAL A 172 -3.34 18.86 38.95
N CYS A 173 -3.43 18.91 37.63
CA CYS A 173 -2.33 18.53 36.76
C CYS A 173 -1.51 19.72 36.23
N ASN A 174 -1.86 20.95 36.55
CA ASN A 174 -1.22 22.17 36.07
C ASN A 174 -1.06 22.19 34.52
N GLY A 175 -2.11 21.81 33.83
CA GLY A 175 -2.15 21.80 32.36
C GLY A 175 -1.54 20.57 31.70
N ARG A 176 -0.92 19.65 32.43
CA ARG A 176 -0.27 18.47 31.89
C ARG A 176 -1.24 17.40 31.34
N GLY A 177 -2.48 17.40 31.82
CA GLY A 177 -3.49 16.40 31.47
C GLY A 177 -3.27 15.02 32.08
N VAL A 178 -2.15 14.78 32.73
CA VAL A 178 -1.79 13.50 33.36
C VAL A 178 -1.36 13.72 34.82
N GLU A 179 -1.66 12.77 35.66
CA GLU A 179 -1.15 12.63 37.03
C GLU A 179 -0.13 11.50 37.03
N SER A 180 1.02 11.71 37.66
CA SER A 180 2.05 10.70 37.83
C SER A 180 2.02 10.21 39.26
N GLU A 181 1.63 8.97 39.46
CA GLU A 181 1.69 8.30 40.74
C GLU A 181 3.01 7.47 40.80
N SER A 182 3.91 7.86 41.71
CA SER A 182 5.18 7.18 41.89
C SER A 182 5.00 6.08 42.94
N GLN A 183 5.04 4.84 42.52
CA GLN A 183 5.12 3.67 43.42
C GLN A 183 6.54 3.11 43.36
N GLY A 184 7.44 3.63 44.17
CA GLY A 184 8.84 3.21 44.25
C GLY A 184 9.64 3.54 42.99
N ILE A 185 10.16 2.55 42.31
CA ILE A 185 10.99 2.69 41.09
C ILE A 185 10.17 2.86 39.81
N PHE A 186 8.84 2.66 39.86
CA PHE A 186 7.96 2.80 38.72
C PHE A 186 7.05 4.01 38.86
N SER A 187 6.99 4.84 37.82
CA SER A 187 6.06 5.95 37.71
C SER A 187 5.00 5.61 36.66
N ILE A 188 3.75 5.47 37.11
CA ILE A 188 2.62 5.22 36.20
C ILE A 188 1.93 6.56 35.95
N SER A 189 1.82 6.95 34.68
CA SER A 189 1.10 8.15 34.28
C SER A 189 -0.35 7.80 33.93
N GLN A 190 -1.28 8.38 34.66
CA GLN A 190 -2.74 8.22 34.42
C GLN A 190 -3.34 9.54 33.92
N PRO A 191 -4.43 9.50 33.12
CA PRO A 191 -5.18 10.72 32.81
C PRO A 191 -5.62 11.41 34.10
N CYS A 192 -5.47 12.72 34.17
CA CYS A 192 -5.86 13.50 35.36
C CYS A 192 -7.33 13.26 35.69
N SER A 193 -7.60 12.92 36.93
CA SER A 193 -8.93 12.59 37.47
C SER A 193 -9.94 13.74 37.28
N ARG A 194 -9.48 14.98 37.32
CA ARG A 194 -10.34 16.17 37.26
C ARG A 194 -10.59 16.63 35.82
N CYS A 195 -9.60 16.65 34.95
CA CYS A 195 -9.74 17.14 33.57
C CYS A 195 -9.79 16.02 32.52
N GLN A 196 -9.71 14.75 32.93
CA GLN A 196 -9.78 13.57 32.07
C GLN A 196 -8.82 13.62 30.86
N GLY A 197 -7.65 14.21 31.09
CA GLY A 197 -6.62 14.34 30.06
C GLY A 197 -6.62 15.65 29.28
N ALA A 198 -7.63 16.50 29.41
CA ALA A 198 -7.75 17.76 28.67
C ALA A 198 -6.72 18.84 29.09
N GLY A 199 -6.20 18.78 30.30
CA GLY A 199 -5.29 19.79 30.85
C GLY A 199 -5.97 21.09 31.25
N THR A 200 -7.18 21.34 30.77
CA THR A 200 -7.99 22.54 31.07
C THR A 200 -9.38 22.16 31.58
N ILE A 201 -10.02 23.06 32.28
CA ILE A 201 -11.39 22.92 32.82
C ILE A 201 -12.23 24.05 32.23
N ILE A 202 -13.39 23.67 31.69
CA ILE A 202 -14.39 24.61 31.20
C ILE A 202 -15.46 24.75 32.26
N GLU A 203 -15.55 25.91 32.94
CA GLU A 203 -16.57 26.17 33.94
C GLU A 203 -17.91 26.48 33.28
N ASP A 204 -17.90 27.33 32.25
CA ASP A 204 -19.07 27.71 31.48
C ASP A 204 -18.98 27.07 30.08
N PRO A 205 -19.66 25.94 29.84
CA PRO A 205 -19.62 25.29 28.55
C PRO A 205 -20.35 26.09 27.48
N CYS A 206 -19.83 26.07 26.25
CA CYS A 206 -20.45 26.70 25.10
C CYS A 206 -21.86 26.13 24.86
N PRO A 207 -22.90 26.93 24.75
CA PRO A 207 -24.28 26.46 24.58
C PRO A 207 -24.50 25.71 23.26
N THR A 208 -23.69 25.98 22.26
CA THR A 208 -23.83 25.35 20.90
C THR A 208 -23.18 23.98 20.86
N CYS A 209 -22.03 23.75 21.45
CA CYS A 209 -21.31 22.49 21.41
C CYS A 209 -21.24 21.71 22.70
N GLY A 210 -21.82 22.24 23.80
CA GLY A 210 -21.83 21.58 25.12
C GLY A 210 -20.44 21.34 25.72
N GLY A 211 -19.46 22.17 25.37
CA GLY A 211 -18.08 22.03 25.87
C GLY A 211 -17.14 21.24 24.94
N SER A 212 -17.64 20.57 23.92
CA SER A 212 -16.82 19.73 23.04
C SER A 212 -15.86 20.53 22.12
N GLY A 213 -16.11 21.84 21.94
CA GLY A 213 -15.33 22.68 21.01
C GLY A 213 -15.59 22.37 19.52
N ALA A 214 -16.28 21.30 19.20
CA ALA A 214 -16.51 20.85 17.84
C ALA A 214 -18.01 20.62 17.58
N GLN A 215 -18.41 20.75 16.33
CA GLN A 215 -19.76 20.46 15.87
C GLN A 215 -19.71 19.49 14.67
N ARG A 216 -20.61 18.50 14.69
CA ARG A 216 -20.77 17.60 13.53
C ARG A 216 -21.36 18.38 12.36
N THR A 217 -20.70 18.33 11.23
CA THR A 217 -21.13 18.97 9.98
C THR A 217 -20.92 18.03 8.82
N VAL A 218 -21.65 18.26 7.73
CA VAL A 218 -21.47 17.49 6.49
C VAL A 218 -20.74 18.34 5.48
N LYS A 219 -19.52 17.99 5.19
CA LYS A 219 -18.70 18.66 4.17
C LYS A 219 -19.01 18.06 2.82
N ARG A 220 -19.57 18.89 1.91
CA ARG A 220 -19.81 18.50 0.52
C ARG A 220 -18.61 18.91 -0.33
N MET A 221 -18.07 17.97 -1.10
CA MET A 221 -16.96 18.24 -2.02
C MET A 221 -17.10 17.42 -3.29
N ARG A 222 -16.49 17.89 -4.36
CA ARG A 222 -16.35 17.12 -5.61
C ARG A 222 -14.97 16.47 -5.64
N VAL A 223 -14.95 15.18 -5.89
CA VAL A 223 -13.72 14.39 -5.96
C VAL A 223 -13.50 13.94 -7.39
N ASN A 224 -12.33 14.23 -7.93
CA ASN A 224 -11.93 13.74 -9.24
C ASN A 224 -11.38 12.33 -9.12
N ILE A 225 -12.07 11.39 -9.73
CA ILE A 225 -11.63 10.00 -9.83
C ILE A 225 -10.83 9.87 -11.13
N PRO A 226 -9.57 9.46 -11.10
CA PRO A 226 -8.77 9.29 -12.31
C PRO A 226 -9.31 8.15 -13.18
N ALA A 227 -9.09 8.25 -14.50
CA ALA A 227 -9.47 7.19 -15.43
C ALA A 227 -8.70 5.89 -15.14
N GLY A 228 -9.40 4.76 -15.28
CA GLY A 228 -8.81 3.44 -15.10
C GLY A 228 -8.73 2.94 -13.67
N VAL A 229 -9.43 3.55 -12.71
CA VAL A 229 -9.54 3.03 -11.33
C VAL A 229 -10.12 1.62 -11.32
N ARG A 230 -9.69 0.82 -10.34
CA ARG A 230 -10.17 -0.55 -10.12
C ARG A 230 -11.11 -0.58 -8.93
N ASP A 231 -11.87 -1.65 -8.82
CA ASP A 231 -12.58 -1.92 -7.58
C ASP A 231 -11.59 -2.01 -6.40
N GLY A 232 -11.96 -1.42 -5.26
CA GLY A 232 -11.11 -1.34 -4.08
C GLY A 232 -9.93 -0.36 -4.19
N SER A 233 -9.79 0.44 -5.26
CA SER A 233 -8.73 1.45 -5.34
C SER A 233 -8.90 2.51 -4.27
N ARG A 234 -7.80 2.86 -3.57
CA ARG A 234 -7.77 3.85 -2.51
C ARG A 234 -7.14 5.15 -3.01
N ILE A 235 -7.93 6.21 -3.05
CA ILE A 235 -7.52 7.54 -3.52
C ILE A 235 -7.35 8.45 -2.29
N ARG A 236 -6.12 8.98 -2.08
CA ARG A 236 -5.81 9.88 -0.98
C ARG A 236 -6.04 11.33 -1.39
N LEU A 237 -6.80 12.04 -0.58
CA LEU A 237 -7.01 13.49 -0.67
C LEU A 237 -6.40 14.15 0.56
N ALA A 238 -5.22 14.74 0.37
CA ALA A 238 -4.46 15.34 1.46
C ALA A 238 -5.22 16.50 2.12
N GLY A 239 -5.23 16.54 3.45
CA GLY A 239 -5.83 17.61 4.24
C GLY A 239 -7.36 17.71 4.13
N LYS A 240 -8.06 16.64 3.71
CA LYS A 240 -9.53 16.63 3.58
C LYS A 240 -10.21 15.78 4.66
N GLY A 241 -9.45 15.23 5.61
CA GLY A 241 -9.95 14.50 6.77
C GLY A 241 -10.57 15.40 7.85
N GLU A 242 -10.63 14.92 9.08
CA GLU A 242 -11.09 15.71 10.24
C GLU A 242 -10.13 16.86 10.55
N SER A 243 -10.68 17.97 11.01
CA SER A 243 -9.87 19.08 11.52
C SER A 243 -9.14 18.66 12.79
N GLY A 244 -7.87 19.02 12.90
CA GLY A 244 -7.14 18.82 14.15
C GLY A 244 -7.67 19.74 15.29
N PRO A 245 -7.54 19.31 16.55
CA PRO A 245 -7.91 20.14 17.69
C PRO A 245 -7.01 21.40 17.76
N HIS A 246 -7.57 22.48 18.27
CA HIS A 246 -6.86 23.76 18.48
C HIS A 246 -6.17 24.33 17.22
N GLY A 247 -6.72 24.09 16.01
CA GLY A 247 -6.17 24.58 14.76
C GLY A 247 -5.00 23.78 14.22
N ALA A 248 -4.77 22.57 14.72
CA ALA A 248 -3.80 21.63 14.16
C ALA A 248 -4.17 21.19 12.73
N GLU A 249 -3.19 20.71 12.01
CA GLU A 249 -3.38 20.24 10.63
C GLU A 249 -4.48 19.19 10.52
N PRO A 250 -5.34 19.26 9.49
CA PRO A 250 -6.35 18.25 9.25
C PRO A 250 -5.73 16.92 8.84
N GLY A 251 -6.46 15.83 9.07
CA GLY A 251 -6.15 14.52 8.54
C GLY A 251 -6.35 14.44 7.02
N ASP A 252 -6.17 13.26 6.46
CA ASP A 252 -6.42 12.96 5.05
C ASP A 252 -7.77 12.27 4.87
N LEU A 253 -8.31 12.37 3.67
CA LEU A 253 -9.48 11.61 3.26
C LEU A 253 -9.04 10.52 2.28
N TYR A 254 -9.44 9.30 2.57
CA TYR A 254 -9.26 8.16 1.68
C TYR A 254 -10.60 7.76 1.07
N VAL A 255 -10.66 7.82 -0.25
CA VAL A 255 -11.84 7.42 -1.02
C VAL A 255 -11.59 6.04 -1.59
N ILE A 256 -12.40 5.07 -1.20
CA ILE A 256 -12.36 3.70 -1.69
C ILE A 256 -13.39 3.56 -2.80
N THR A 257 -12.96 3.17 -3.99
CA THR A 257 -13.86 3.01 -5.14
C THR A 257 -14.50 1.63 -5.13
N ARG A 258 -15.83 1.58 -5.31
CA ARG A 258 -16.62 0.38 -5.58
C ARG A 258 -17.11 0.45 -7.01
N VAL A 259 -16.57 -0.38 -7.88
CA VAL A 259 -16.89 -0.37 -9.30
C VAL A 259 -17.95 -1.43 -9.59
N GLN A 260 -19.06 -1.02 -10.20
CA GLN A 260 -20.10 -1.94 -10.67
C GLN A 260 -19.56 -2.78 -11.82
N GLU A 261 -19.87 -4.06 -11.82
CA GLU A 261 -19.49 -4.97 -12.89
C GLU A 261 -20.23 -4.62 -14.19
N SER A 262 -19.52 -4.73 -15.30
CA SER A 262 -20.15 -4.62 -16.62
C SER A 262 -20.66 -5.99 -17.08
N PRO A 263 -21.83 -6.07 -17.69
CA PRO A 263 -22.35 -7.33 -18.25
C PRO A 263 -21.53 -7.85 -19.43
N VAL A 264 -20.71 -7.00 -20.06
CA VAL A 264 -19.95 -7.32 -21.27
C VAL A 264 -18.46 -7.38 -21.00
N PHE A 265 -17.94 -6.46 -20.21
CA PHE A 265 -16.51 -6.29 -19.99
C PHE A 265 -16.09 -6.83 -18.64
N LYS A 266 -15.34 -7.91 -18.61
CA LYS A 266 -14.72 -8.42 -17.39
C LYS A 266 -13.32 -7.83 -17.24
N ARG A 267 -13.04 -7.17 -16.13
CA ARG A 267 -11.73 -6.57 -15.91
C ARG A 267 -10.73 -7.55 -15.34
N THR A 268 -9.58 -7.67 -16.02
CA THR A 268 -8.46 -8.51 -15.58
C THR A 268 -7.18 -7.66 -15.51
N GLY A 269 -6.91 -7.11 -14.32
CA GLY A 269 -5.79 -6.19 -14.12
C GLY A 269 -5.94 -4.88 -14.91
N ASP A 270 -5.01 -4.59 -15.83
CA ASP A 270 -5.06 -3.43 -16.71
C ASP A 270 -5.81 -3.67 -18.02
N ASN A 271 -6.24 -4.92 -18.26
CA ASN A 271 -6.90 -5.32 -19.49
C ASN A 271 -8.39 -5.60 -19.25
N LEU A 272 -9.13 -5.69 -20.34
CA LEU A 272 -10.51 -6.16 -20.37
C LEU A 272 -10.59 -7.49 -21.11
N GLU A 273 -11.49 -8.33 -20.68
CA GLU A 273 -11.85 -9.58 -21.34
C GLU A 273 -13.32 -9.50 -21.78
N VAL A 274 -13.59 -9.93 -22.99
CA VAL A 274 -14.92 -9.97 -23.60
C VAL A 274 -15.12 -11.35 -24.21
N GLU A 275 -16.22 -12.00 -23.89
CA GLU A 275 -16.62 -13.24 -24.53
C GLU A 275 -17.42 -12.92 -25.78
N VAL A 276 -16.95 -13.46 -26.92
CA VAL A 276 -17.57 -13.25 -28.23
C VAL A 276 -18.12 -14.58 -28.71
N PRO A 277 -19.44 -14.75 -28.77
CA PRO A 277 -20.04 -15.94 -29.33
C PRO A 277 -19.80 -16.00 -30.84
N LEU A 278 -19.38 -17.15 -31.33
CA LEU A 278 -19.23 -17.45 -32.73
C LEU A 278 -20.12 -18.65 -33.08
N THR A 279 -20.77 -18.57 -34.23
CA THR A 279 -21.45 -19.74 -34.80
C THR A 279 -20.45 -20.75 -35.31
N ILE A 280 -20.85 -22.02 -35.41
CA ILE A 280 -19.99 -23.11 -35.96
C ILE A 280 -19.47 -22.77 -37.35
N PRO A 281 -20.31 -22.29 -38.31
CA PRO A 281 -19.82 -21.90 -39.63
C PRO A 281 -18.80 -20.78 -39.64
N GLU A 282 -18.98 -19.77 -38.74
CA GLU A 282 -17.99 -18.68 -38.61
C GLU A 282 -16.67 -19.16 -38.04
N ALA A 283 -16.70 -20.06 -37.07
CA ALA A 283 -15.48 -20.64 -36.50
C ALA A 283 -14.71 -21.49 -37.53
N VAL A 284 -15.42 -22.22 -38.40
CA VAL A 284 -14.80 -23.11 -39.41
C VAL A 284 -14.27 -22.33 -40.61
N ARG A 285 -15.08 -21.44 -41.20
CA ARG A 285 -14.73 -20.68 -42.40
C ARG A 285 -13.91 -19.43 -42.14
N GLY A 286 -13.93 -18.93 -40.90
CA GLY A 286 -13.54 -17.59 -40.57
C GLY A 286 -14.61 -16.59 -40.92
N ALA A 287 -14.62 -15.49 -40.22
CA ALA A 287 -15.63 -14.42 -40.37
C ALA A 287 -15.04 -13.05 -40.02
N VAL A 288 -15.76 -12.02 -40.40
CA VAL A 288 -15.51 -10.67 -39.85
C VAL A 288 -16.69 -10.38 -38.91
N VAL A 289 -16.40 -10.38 -37.60
CA VAL A 289 -17.40 -10.15 -36.56
C VAL A 289 -17.26 -8.75 -35.98
N GLU A 290 -18.39 -8.16 -35.64
CA GLU A 290 -18.41 -6.87 -34.95
C GLU A 290 -18.34 -7.11 -33.44
N VAL A 291 -17.39 -6.44 -32.78
CA VAL A 291 -17.13 -6.61 -31.35
C VAL A 291 -17.24 -5.28 -30.63
N PRO A 292 -17.74 -5.25 -29.39
CA PRO A 292 -17.82 -4.04 -28.59
C PRO A 292 -16.44 -3.60 -28.11
N THR A 293 -16.21 -2.30 -28.11
CA THR A 293 -15.06 -1.65 -27.52
C THR A 293 -15.53 -0.57 -26.53
N LEU A 294 -14.60 0.03 -25.79
CA LEU A 294 -14.95 1.15 -24.88
C LEU A 294 -15.46 2.41 -25.61
N ASN A 295 -15.15 2.54 -26.90
CA ASN A 295 -15.49 3.71 -27.71
C ASN A 295 -16.43 3.37 -28.89
N GLY A 296 -17.27 2.35 -28.74
CA GLY A 296 -18.17 1.88 -29.79
C GLY A 296 -17.89 0.45 -30.23
N SER A 297 -18.01 0.13 -31.52
CA SER A 297 -17.74 -1.20 -32.06
C SER A 297 -16.57 -1.21 -33.03
N LYS A 298 -15.93 -2.37 -33.21
CA LYS A 298 -14.89 -2.61 -34.21
C LYS A 298 -15.09 -3.93 -34.91
N ARG A 299 -14.73 -4.00 -36.19
CA ARG A 299 -14.72 -5.24 -36.96
C ARG A 299 -13.44 -6.01 -36.71
N LEU A 300 -13.56 -7.24 -36.25
CA LEU A 300 -12.48 -8.15 -35.95
C LEU A 300 -12.52 -9.33 -36.91
N ARG A 301 -11.37 -9.65 -37.54
CA ARG A 301 -11.27 -10.78 -38.41
C ARG A 301 -10.93 -12.04 -37.61
N VAL A 302 -11.81 -13.01 -37.65
CA VAL A 302 -11.64 -14.34 -37.06
C VAL A 302 -11.01 -15.26 -38.13
N ALA A 303 -9.94 -15.95 -37.78
CA ALA A 303 -9.26 -16.86 -38.68
C ALA A 303 -10.06 -18.16 -38.92
N PRO A 304 -10.00 -18.78 -40.10
CA PRO A 304 -10.58 -20.11 -40.32
C PRO A 304 -10.00 -21.13 -39.35
N GLY A 305 -10.86 -22.02 -38.82
CA GLY A 305 -10.43 -23.07 -37.89
C GLY A 305 -10.19 -22.55 -36.47
N THR A 306 -10.78 -21.42 -36.08
CA THR A 306 -10.66 -20.85 -34.73
C THR A 306 -11.25 -21.81 -33.70
N LYS A 307 -10.48 -22.17 -32.69
CA LYS A 307 -10.88 -23.11 -31.63
C LYS A 307 -11.66 -22.36 -30.54
N HIS A 308 -12.54 -23.08 -29.87
CA HIS A 308 -13.21 -22.57 -28.64
C HIS A 308 -12.16 -22.12 -27.62
N GLY A 309 -12.38 -20.96 -26.98
CA GLY A 309 -11.47 -20.37 -26.01
C GLY A 309 -10.27 -19.64 -26.59
N THR A 310 -10.13 -19.58 -27.94
CA THR A 310 -9.08 -18.76 -28.57
C THR A 310 -9.21 -17.31 -28.17
N VAL A 311 -8.10 -16.68 -27.78
CA VAL A 311 -8.08 -15.27 -27.35
C VAL A 311 -7.38 -14.43 -28.42
N GLN A 312 -8.07 -13.40 -28.89
CA GLN A 312 -7.50 -12.38 -29.77
C GLN A 312 -7.37 -11.05 -29.03
N ARG A 313 -6.19 -10.44 -29.08
CA ARG A 313 -5.86 -9.22 -28.37
C ARG A 313 -6.00 -8.00 -29.28
N LEU A 314 -6.78 -7.02 -28.84
CA LEU A 314 -6.84 -5.68 -29.42
C LEU A 314 -6.02 -4.71 -28.54
N ARG A 315 -4.88 -4.28 -29.08
CA ARG A 315 -3.91 -3.48 -28.32
C ARG A 315 -4.35 -2.03 -28.12
N GLY A 316 -4.14 -1.49 -26.91
CA GLY A 316 -4.33 -0.08 -26.60
C GLY A 316 -5.79 0.39 -26.55
N GLU A 317 -6.77 -0.49 -26.63
CA GLU A 317 -8.21 -0.17 -26.57
C GLU A 317 -8.84 -0.42 -25.20
N GLY A 318 -8.05 -0.90 -24.24
CA GLY A 318 -8.48 -1.12 -22.87
C GLY A 318 -8.54 0.17 -22.04
N PRO A 319 -8.74 0.07 -20.71
CA PRO A 319 -8.80 1.21 -19.80
C PRO A 319 -7.45 1.90 -19.67
N ALA A 320 -7.48 3.15 -19.23
CA ALA A 320 -6.26 3.88 -18.89
C ALA A 320 -5.50 3.17 -17.75
N ARG A 321 -4.18 3.24 -17.75
CA ARG A 321 -3.34 2.70 -16.67
C ARG A 321 -3.14 3.74 -15.58
N LEU A 322 -3.41 3.41 -14.34
CA LEU A 322 -3.25 4.32 -13.20
C LEU A 322 -1.79 4.75 -12.96
N ASN A 323 -0.85 3.81 -13.11
CA ASN A 323 0.57 4.01 -12.75
C ASN A 323 1.48 4.14 -13.96
N GLY A 324 0.96 4.40 -15.16
CA GLY A 324 1.75 4.44 -16.38
C GLY A 324 1.15 5.27 -17.50
N LYS A 325 1.95 5.52 -18.52
CA LYS A 325 1.47 6.12 -19.76
C LYS A 325 0.82 5.03 -20.63
N GLY A 326 -0.33 5.34 -21.22
CA GLY A 326 -1.01 4.47 -22.18
C GLY A 326 -2.23 3.76 -21.62
N ARG A 327 -2.78 2.89 -22.43
CA ARG A 327 -4.00 2.11 -22.18
C ARG A 327 -3.67 0.63 -22.10
N GLY A 328 -4.54 -0.13 -21.45
CA GLY A 328 -4.52 -1.59 -21.49
C GLY A 328 -5.03 -2.12 -22.82
N ASP A 329 -5.23 -3.41 -22.91
CA ASP A 329 -5.71 -4.11 -24.09
C ASP A 329 -7.10 -4.69 -23.84
N ILE A 330 -7.82 -5.03 -24.91
CA ILE A 330 -9.04 -5.84 -24.84
C ILE A 330 -8.71 -7.23 -25.37
N HIS A 331 -9.05 -8.25 -24.62
CA HIS A 331 -8.90 -9.65 -24.96
C HIS A 331 -10.27 -10.22 -25.33
N TYR A 332 -10.47 -10.56 -26.59
CA TYR A 332 -11.68 -11.20 -27.06
C TYR A 332 -11.49 -12.71 -27.01
N ARG A 333 -12.27 -13.37 -26.15
CA ARG A 333 -12.30 -14.82 -26.01
C ARG A 333 -13.42 -15.36 -26.89
N PHE A 334 -13.10 -16.12 -27.92
CA PHE A 334 -14.10 -16.72 -28.80
C PHE A 334 -14.73 -17.94 -28.16
N VAL A 335 -16.05 -17.92 -28.05
CA VAL A 335 -16.87 -19.00 -27.50
C VAL A 335 -17.73 -19.54 -28.63
N ILE A 336 -17.56 -20.82 -28.99
CA ILE A 336 -18.40 -21.42 -30.01
C ILE A 336 -19.79 -21.66 -29.40
N ASP A 337 -20.79 -21.00 -29.96
CA ASP A 337 -22.16 -21.15 -29.56
C ASP A 337 -22.82 -22.31 -30.33
N VAL A 338 -23.32 -23.27 -29.56
CA VAL A 338 -24.00 -24.45 -30.09
C VAL A 338 -25.49 -24.32 -29.77
N PRO A 339 -26.35 -24.16 -30.78
CA PRO A 339 -27.78 -23.99 -30.57
C PRO A 339 -28.38 -25.23 -29.89
N SER A 340 -29.20 -25.00 -28.88
CA SER A 340 -29.91 -26.06 -28.14
C SER A 340 -31.10 -26.67 -28.91
N SER A 341 -31.63 -25.97 -29.92
CA SER A 341 -32.72 -26.43 -30.79
C SER A 341 -32.40 -26.04 -32.23
N LEU A 342 -32.68 -26.96 -33.15
CA LEU A 342 -32.46 -26.77 -34.58
C LEU A 342 -33.77 -26.78 -35.31
N SER A 343 -33.88 -25.95 -36.35
CA SER A 343 -34.98 -26.08 -37.32
C SER A 343 -34.78 -27.33 -38.20
N PRO A 344 -35.83 -27.88 -38.88
CA PRO A 344 -35.65 -29.03 -39.76
C PRO A 344 -34.58 -28.81 -40.84
N GLU A 345 -34.51 -27.62 -41.40
CA GLU A 345 -33.51 -27.27 -42.44
C GLU A 345 -32.08 -27.24 -41.83
N GLN A 346 -31.95 -26.78 -40.60
CA GLN A 346 -30.67 -26.80 -39.90
C GLN A 346 -30.23 -28.23 -39.56
N GLN A 347 -31.17 -29.08 -39.17
CA GLN A 347 -30.92 -30.50 -38.89
C GLN A 347 -30.40 -31.20 -40.15
N ASP A 348 -31.06 -31.05 -41.31
CA ASP A 348 -30.64 -31.59 -42.58
C ASP A 348 -29.23 -31.14 -42.99
N ALA A 349 -28.91 -29.86 -42.70
CA ALA A 349 -27.54 -29.34 -42.97
C ALA A 349 -26.51 -29.94 -42.08
N VAL A 350 -26.80 -30.15 -40.77
CA VAL A 350 -25.88 -30.81 -39.81
C VAL A 350 -25.73 -32.28 -40.16
N ASP A 351 -26.75 -32.99 -40.58
CA ASP A 351 -26.69 -34.38 -41.02
C ASP A 351 -25.77 -34.55 -42.24
N LYS A 352 -25.92 -33.68 -43.26
CA LYS A 352 -25.02 -33.63 -44.40
C LYS A 352 -23.56 -33.33 -43.99
N LEU A 353 -23.36 -32.42 -43.08
CA LEU A 353 -22.03 -32.08 -42.54
C LEU A 353 -21.41 -33.27 -41.84
N SER A 354 -22.18 -34.01 -41.04
CA SER A 354 -21.70 -35.16 -40.28
C SER A 354 -21.26 -36.33 -41.19
N GLN A 355 -21.93 -36.48 -42.35
CA GLN A 355 -21.55 -37.49 -43.36
C GLN A 355 -20.20 -37.20 -44.02
N VAL A 356 -19.86 -35.91 -44.19
CA VAL A 356 -18.60 -35.47 -44.82
C VAL A 356 -17.46 -35.37 -43.78
N MET A 357 -17.75 -34.98 -42.57
CA MET A 357 -16.79 -34.82 -41.47
C MET A 357 -16.83 -36.03 -40.51
N ASN A 358 -16.42 -37.19 -40.98
CA ASN A 358 -16.49 -38.46 -40.25
C ASN A 358 -15.21 -38.83 -39.46
N GLY A 359 -14.31 -37.88 -39.21
CA GLY A 359 -13.09 -38.07 -38.43
C GLY A 359 -13.37 -38.39 -36.98
N ASN A 360 -12.49 -39.18 -36.36
CA ASN A 360 -12.56 -39.45 -34.91
C ASN A 360 -11.68 -38.48 -34.09
N PRO A 361 -12.22 -37.40 -33.55
CA PRO A 361 -11.43 -36.43 -32.79
C PRO A 361 -10.91 -36.95 -31.46
N ARG A 362 -11.35 -38.16 -31.04
CA ARG A 362 -10.96 -38.78 -29.76
C ARG A 362 -9.82 -39.79 -29.95
N ALA A 363 -9.33 -40.06 -31.18
CA ALA A 363 -8.27 -41.02 -31.46
C ALA A 363 -7.01 -40.73 -30.61
N ASP A 364 -6.57 -39.49 -30.61
CA ASP A 364 -5.39 -39.05 -29.83
C ASP A 364 -5.58 -39.19 -28.30
N LEU A 365 -6.81 -39.06 -27.82
CA LEU A 365 -7.13 -39.17 -26.39
C LEU A 365 -6.98 -40.65 -25.96
N PHE A 366 -7.47 -41.57 -26.73
CA PHE A 366 -7.33 -43.00 -26.44
C PHE A 366 -5.87 -43.48 -26.62
N ALA A 367 -5.14 -42.94 -27.62
CA ALA A 367 -3.73 -43.25 -27.79
C ALA A 367 -2.88 -42.78 -26.57
N LYS A 368 -3.16 -41.60 -26.04
CA LYS A 368 -2.49 -41.08 -24.84
C LYS A 368 -2.88 -41.84 -23.56
N ALA A 369 -4.14 -42.25 -23.40
CA ALA A 369 -4.60 -43.06 -22.28
C ALA A 369 -3.97 -44.46 -22.31
N GLY A 370 -3.86 -45.11 -23.48
CA GLY A 370 -3.18 -46.39 -23.63
C GLY A 370 -1.68 -46.34 -23.36
N ALA A 371 -1.02 -45.22 -23.63
CA ALA A 371 0.39 -45.05 -23.31
C ALA A 371 0.63 -44.92 -21.78
N GLN A 372 -0.34 -44.42 -21.02
CA GLN A 372 -0.22 -44.31 -19.53
C GLN A 372 -0.47 -45.65 -18.82
N THR A 373 -1.29 -46.55 -19.40
CA THR A 373 -1.55 -47.87 -18.82
C THR A 373 -0.45 -48.88 -19.13
N GLY A 374 0.39 -48.66 -20.13
CA GLY A 374 1.53 -49.50 -20.49
C GLY A 374 2.81 -49.29 -19.66
N ALA A 375 2.91 -48.24 -18.86
CA ALA A 375 4.12 -47.93 -18.08
C ALA A 375 4.07 -48.51 -16.62
N GLY A 376 3.03 -49.22 -16.26
CA GLY A 376 2.80 -49.72 -14.88
C GLY A 376 2.88 -51.21 -14.65
N SER A 377 3.29 -52.02 -15.65
CA SER A 377 3.40 -53.49 -15.48
C SER A 377 4.77 -54.01 -15.95
N GLY A 378 5.81 -53.62 -15.18
CA GLY A 378 7.16 -54.15 -15.45
C GLY A 378 8.08 -53.79 -14.29
N ALA A 379 7.90 -54.46 -13.12
CA ALA A 379 8.93 -54.74 -12.13
C ALA A 379 8.45 -55.82 -11.18
#